data_7c40df21190f1735c25c0e95e238ed0e
#
_entry.id   7c40df21190f1735c25c0e95e238ed0e
#
_cell.length_a   1.000
_cell.length_b   1.000
_cell.length_c   1.000
_cell.angle_alpha   90.00
_cell.angle_beta   90.00
_cell.angle_gamma   90.00
#
_symmetry.space_group_name_H-M   'P 1'
#
loop_
_entity.id
_entity.type
_entity.pdbx_description
1 polymer ?
#
loop_
_entity_poly.entity_id
_entity_poly.type
_entity_poly.pdbx_seq_one_letter_code
_entity_poly.pdbx_strand_id
1 'polypeptide(L)'
;MLSACVDKPSTLERIKEDGVLRVITRNSPATYFQDRNGETGFEYELVKRFADDLGVKLEIETADNLDDLFGQLGKPKGPVLAAAGLVSSEQRAQQVRFSHPYLEVTPQIIYRNGQSRPTTPADLVGKKIMVLKGSTHAEQLAELKKQNPAIEYEESDAVEVVDLLRMVDEGQIDLTLVDSNEVAMNQVYFPNVRVAFDLGNASNQSWAVAAGDDNSLLNEINSYLDKVEKNGTLQRLKDRYYGHVDVLGYVGAYTFAQHLQQRLPKYEKHFKAYAKEEKVDWRLLAAIGYQESLWQPAVTSKTGVRGLMMLTQNTAQAMGVSNRLDAKQSIMGGAKYLAKIKDELDDSIAEPDRTWFALAAYNVGTGHLEDARTLAKREGLNPNKWLDVKKMLPRLAQKQ
;
A
#
# COMPACT_ATOMS: atom_id res chain seq x y z
N MET A 1 7.42 -2.23 58.82
CA MET A 1 7.76 -1.51 57.56
C MET A 1 7.17 -2.33 56.42
N LEU A 2 6.05 -1.88 55.90
CA LEU A 2 5.47 -2.46 54.68
C LEU A 2 6.32 -1.96 53.52
N SER A 3 7.14 -2.83 52.92
CA SER A 3 7.79 -2.58 51.65
C SER A 3 6.70 -2.53 50.57
N ALA A 4 6.34 -1.32 50.14
CA ALA A 4 5.48 -1.19 48.98
C ALA A 4 6.27 -1.78 47.79
N CYS A 5 5.82 -2.90 47.24
CA CYS A 5 6.23 -3.32 45.93
C CYS A 5 5.76 -2.20 44.96
N VAL A 6 6.69 -1.39 44.53
CA VAL A 6 6.45 -0.49 43.39
C VAL A 6 6.40 -1.43 42.19
N ASP A 7 5.19 -1.71 41.72
CA ASP A 7 5.02 -2.46 40.47
C ASP A 7 5.80 -1.73 39.35
N LYS A 8 6.60 -2.48 38.60
CA LYS A 8 7.32 -1.91 37.46
C LYS A 8 6.28 -1.39 36.45
N PRO A 9 6.46 -0.17 35.94
CA PRO A 9 5.53 0.35 34.94
C PRO A 9 5.45 -0.60 33.73
N SER A 10 4.24 -0.81 33.24
CA SER A 10 3.97 -1.60 32.05
C SER A 10 4.68 -1.03 30.82
N THR A 11 4.80 -1.80 29.77
CA THR A 11 5.42 -1.33 28.52
C THR A 11 4.65 -0.14 27.94
N LEU A 12 3.33 -0.16 27.99
CA LEU A 12 2.50 0.95 27.50
C LEU A 12 2.68 2.23 28.35
N GLU A 13 2.75 2.10 29.68
CA GLU A 13 3.03 3.24 30.55
C GLU A 13 4.38 3.85 30.27
N ARG A 14 5.44 3.05 30.10
CA ARG A 14 6.78 3.55 29.74
C ARG A 14 6.79 4.28 28.39
N ILE A 15 6.09 3.77 27.37
CA ILE A 15 5.96 4.43 26.09
C ILE A 15 5.31 5.82 26.26
N LYS A 16 4.25 5.92 27.06
CA LYS A 16 3.55 7.17 27.33
C LYS A 16 4.38 8.15 28.15
N GLU A 17 5.13 7.65 29.15
CA GLU A 17 6.04 8.44 29.96
C GLU A 17 7.25 8.97 29.16
N ASP A 18 7.86 8.10 28.34
CA ASP A 18 8.98 8.47 27.46
C ASP A 18 8.55 9.38 26.30
N GLY A 19 7.26 9.36 25.96
CA GLY A 19 6.69 10.08 24.81
C GLY A 19 7.13 9.54 23.45
N VAL A 20 7.64 8.29 23.41
CA VAL A 20 8.24 7.69 22.20
C VAL A 20 7.84 6.22 22.04
N LEU A 21 7.34 5.88 20.85
CA LEU A 21 7.15 4.51 20.38
C LEU A 21 8.33 4.11 19.48
N ARG A 22 9.17 3.18 19.94
CA ARG A 22 10.30 2.64 19.16
C ARG A 22 9.86 1.38 18.44
N VAL A 23 10.01 1.39 17.11
CA VAL A 23 9.54 0.33 16.21
C VAL A 23 10.69 -0.16 15.35
N ILE A 24 10.86 -1.47 15.25
CA ILE A 24 11.79 -2.10 14.32
C ILE A 24 11.04 -2.62 13.09
N THR A 25 11.61 -2.38 11.92
CA THR A 25 11.02 -2.76 10.65
C THR A 25 12.10 -3.22 9.65
N ARG A 26 11.68 -3.59 8.44
CA ARG A 26 12.55 -3.88 7.30
C ARG A 26 12.38 -2.83 6.22
N ASN A 27 13.40 -2.68 5.37
CA ASN A 27 13.34 -1.75 4.25
C ASN A 27 12.65 -2.39 3.04
N SER A 28 11.40 -2.06 2.81
CA SER A 28 10.59 -2.52 1.68
C SER A 28 9.46 -1.52 1.39
N PRO A 29 8.99 -1.39 0.15
CA PRO A 29 7.79 -0.60 -0.17
C PRO A 29 6.55 -1.04 0.60
N ALA A 30 6.43 -2.32 0.96
CA ALA A 30 5.32 -2.86 1.74
C ALA A 30 5.41 -2.52 3.24
N THR A 31 6.61 -2.26 3.75
CA THR A 31 6.84 -1.98 5.17
C THR A 31 7.22 -0.53 5.40
N TYR A 32 8.48 -0.18 5.15
CA TYR A 32 9.06 1.14 5.37
C TYR A 32 10.15 1.44 4.34
N PHE A 33 10.17 2.64 3.80
CA PHE A 33 11.28 3.17 3.00
C PHE A 33 11.32 4.70 3.06
N GLN A 34 12.42 5.28 2.61
CA GLN A 34 12.54 6.71 2.47
C GLN A 34 12.57 7.10 0.99
N ASP A 35 11.72 8.05 0.62
CA ASP A 35 11.76 8.70 -0.68
C ASP A 35 12.15 10.17 -0.54
N ARG A 36 12.16 10.90 -1.64
CA ARG A 36 12.47 12.35 -1.65
C ARG A 36 11.49 13.22 -0.83
N ASN A 37 10.35 12.68 -0.43
CA ASN A 37 9.33 13.37 0.36
C ASN A 37 9.37 12.96 1.84
N GLY A 38 10.25 12.02 2.21
CA GLY A 38 10.43 11.52 3.55
C GLY A 38 10.08 10.05 3.71
N GLU A 39 9.75 9.68 4.93
CA GLU A 39 9.41 8.30 5.32
C GLU A 39 8.03 7.90 4.82
N THR A 40 7.91 6.69 4.31
CA THR A 40 6.67 6.14 3.73
C THR A 40 6.67 4.61 3.76
N GLY A 41 5.59 3.99 3.32
CA GLY A 41 5.35 2.55 3.32
C GLY A 41 3.99 2.23 3.93
N PHE A 42 3.38 1.12 3.49
CA PHE A 42 2.05 0.74 3.99
C PHE A 42 2.05 0.56 5.52
N GLU A 43 2.99 -0.23 6.01
CA GLU A 43 3.07 -0.55 7.43
C GLU A 43 3.53 0.66 8.25
N TYR A 44 4.48 1.45 7.72
CA TYR A 44 4.89 2.72 8.32
C TYR A 44 3.70 3.66 8.56
N GLU A 45 2.84 3.87 7.55
CA GLU A 45 1.67 4.75 7.73
C GLU A 45 0.68 4.20 8.76
N LEU A 46 0.53 2.88 8.84
CA LEU A 46 -0.33 2.26 9.83
C LEU A 46 0.22 2.44 11.26
N VAL A 47 1.53 2.22 11.44
CA VAL A 47 2.24 2.42 12.73
C VAL A 47 2.29 3.89 13.11
N LYS A 48 2.52 4.79 12.16
CA LYS A 48 2.54 6.25 12.39
C LYS A 48 1.20 6.73 12.98
N ARG A 49 0.09 6.23 12.43
CA ARG A 49 -1.26 6.54 12.97
C ARG A 49 -1.48 5.96 14.36
N PHE A 50 -0.88 4.80 14.65
CA PHE A 50 -0.91 4.23 16.00
C PHE A 50 -0.14 5.09 17.01
N ALA A 51 1.05 5.55 16.65
CA ALA A 51 1.82 6.48 17.49
C ALA A 51 1.09 7.80 17.72
N ASP A 52 0.45 8.35 16.67
CA ASP A 52 -0.36 9.55 16.76
C ASP A 52 -1.61 9.35 17.68
N ASP A 53 -2.24 8.16 17.63
CA ASP A 53 -3.38 7.78 18.48
C ASP A 53 -2.96 7.66 19.96
N LEU A 54 -1.73 7.20 20.21
CA LEU A 54 -1.12 7.16 21.55
C LEU A 54 -0.65 8.55 22.05
N GLY A 55 -0.54 9.54 21.16
CA GLY A 55 0.01 10.86 21.47
C GLY A 55 1.52 10.89 21.69
N VAL A 56 2.27 9.99 21.04
CA VAL A 56 3.73 9.84 21.19
C VAL A 56 4.45 9.99 19.86
N LYS A 57 5.76 10.31 19.93
CA LYS A 57 6.63 10.34 18.76
C LYS A 57 6.93 8.92 18.27
N LEU A 58 6.93 8.70 16.96
CA LEU A 58 7.41 7.47 16.34
C LEU A 58 8.91 7.56 16.08
N GLU A 59 9.66 6.52 16.48
CA GLU A 59 11.05 6.30 16.10
C GLU A 59 11.16 4.94 15.41
N ILE A 60 11.73 4.95 14.18
CA ILE A 60 11.89 3.75 13.35
C ILE A 60 13.35 3.32 13.34
N GLU A 61 13.57 2.04 13.57
CA GLU A 61 14.84 1.36 13.36
C GLU A 61 14.66 0.31 12.25
N THR A 62 15.62 0.21 11.34
CA THR A 62 15.62 -0.82 10.29
C THR A 62 16.57 -1.94 10.68
N ALA A 63 16.08 -3.17 10.62
CA ALA A 63 16.89 -4.37 10.86
C ALA A 63 17.65 -4.78 9.60
N ASP A 64 18.84 -5.32 9.77
CA ASP A 64 19.65 -5.84 8.67
C ASP A 64 19.12 -7.18 8.13
N ASN A 65 18.46 -7.97 8.98
CA ASN A 65 17.83 -9.26 8.65
C ASN A 65 16.82 -9.67 9.74
N LEU A 66 16.16 -10.82 9.57
CA LEU A 66 15.15 -11.29 10.53
C LEU A 66 15.75 -11.71 11.89
N ASP A 67 16.97 -12.27 11.91
CA ASP A 67 17.65 -12.63 13.17
C ASP A 67 17.95 -11.37 13.99
N ASP A 68 18.41 -10.30 13.32
CA ASP A 68 18.63 -8.98 13.93
C ASP A 68 17.33 -8.38 14.45
N LEU A 69 16.27 -8.40 13.65
CA LEU A 69 14.95 -7.88 14.02
C LEU A 69 14.44 -8.52 15.33
N PHE A 70 14.39 -9.83 15.40
CA PHE A 70 13.93 -10.52 16.59
C PHE A 70 14.92 -10.39 17.76
N GLY A 71 16.22 -10.35 17.46
CA GLY A 71 17.27 -10.16 18.45
C GLY A 71 17.27 -8.80 19.13
N GLN A 72 16.73 -7.76 18.50
CA GLN A 72 16.65 -6.39 19.05
C GLN A 72 15.33 -6.14 19.78
N LEU A 73 14.26 -6.84 19.41
CA LEU A 73 12.93 -6.63 19.95
C LEU A 73 12.88 -6.88 21.46
N GLY A 74 12.41 -5.88 22.20
CA GLY A 74 12.27 -5.96 23.67
C GLY A 74 13.56 -5.75 24.48
N LYS A 75 14.70 -5.41 23.83
CA LYS A 75 15.90 -5.00 24.57
C LYS A 75 15.68 -3.72 25.37
N PRO A 76 16.39 -3.51 26.48
CA PRO A 76 16.33 -2.26 27.22
C PRO A 76 16.62 -1.06 26.32
N LYS A 77 15.70 -0.08 26.29
CA LYS A 77 15.76 1.12 25.44
C LYS A 77 15.72 0.85 23.92
N GLY A 78 15.54 -0.41 23.50
CA GLY A 78 15.36 -0.82 22.12
C GLY A 78 13.91 -0.76 21.64
N PRO A 79 13.64 -1.27 20.44
CA PRO A 79 12.30 -1.34 19.90
C PRO A 79 11.39 -2.27 20.72
N VAL A 80 10.16 -1.84 20.90
CA VAL A 80 9.13 -2.57 21.67
C VAL A 80 8.09 -3.22 20.75
N LEU A 81 8.08 -2.82 19.48
CA LEU A 81 7.16 -3.27 18.46
C LEU A 81 7.93 -3.59 17.17
N ALA A 82 7.66 -4.75 16.59
CA ALA A 82 8.12 -5.10 15.24
C ALA A 82 6.96 -4.98 14.25
N ALA A 83 7.13 -4.14 13.25
CA ALA A 83 6.22 -3.91 12.13
C ALA A 83 7.02 -4.08 10.83
N ALA A 84 7.08 -5.30 10.30
CA ALA A 84 8.05 -5.70 9.28
C ALA A 84 7.49 -6.72 8.27
N GLY A 85 6.16 -6.71 8.04
CA GLY A 85 5.50 -7.67 7.17
C GLY A 85 5.58 -9.10 7.70
N LEU A 86 5.45 -9.27 9.01
CA LEU A 86 5.67 -10.55 9.66
C LEU A 86 4.43 -11.45 9.53
N VAL A 87 4.59 -12.57 8.83
CA VAL A 87 3.60 -13.65 8.86
C VAL A 87 3.74 -14.40 10.19
N SER A 88 2.62 -14.60 10.88
CA SER A 88 2.60 -15.39 12.11
C SER A 88 2.79 -16.88 11.82
N SER A 89 3.73 -17.54 12.53
CA SER A 89 3.92 -18.97 12.49
C SER A 89 4.04 -19.53 13.92
N GLU A 90 3.78 -20.84 14.09
CA GLU A 90 3.92 -21.51 15.39
C GLU A 90 5.36 -21.43 15.92
N GLN A 91 6.34 -21.51 15.02
CA GLN A 91 7.75 -21.40 15.39
C GLN A 91 8.08 -20.01 15.94
N ARG A 92 7.61 -18.94 15.26
CA ARG A 92 7.83 -17.55 15.70
C ARG A 92 7.05 -17.20 16.97
N ALA A 93 5.86 -17.78 17.15
CA ALA A 93 5.05 -17.58 18.36
C ALA A 93 5.72 -18.07 19.65
N GLN A 94 6.79 -18.85 19.55
CA GLN A 94 7.62 -19.23 20.70
C GLN A 94 8.56 -18.10 21.14
N GLN A 95 8.86 -17.14 20.27
CA GLN A 95 9.81 -16.06 20.53
C GLN A 95 9.14 -14.70 20.73
N VAL A 96 7.98 -14.49 20.10
CA VAL A 96 7.24 -13.23 20.10
C VAL A 96 5.74 -13.49 20.26
N ARG A 97 5.01 -12.42 20.59
CA ARG A 97 3.54 -12.45 20.60
C ARG A 97 3.02 -11.59 19.48
N PHE A 98 2.10 -12.15 18.69
CA PHE A 98 1.51 -11.47 17.53
C PHE A 98 0.22 -10.74 17.90
N SER A 99 0.02 -9.60 17.25
CA SER A 99 -1.24 -8.84 17.27
C SER A 99 -2.35 -9.54 16.46
N HIS A 100 -3.56 -8.98 16.51
CA HIS A 100 -4.57 -9.26 15.50
C HIS A 100 -4.00 -8.99 14.11
N PRO A 101 -4.41 -9.77 13.08
CA PRO A 101 -3.90 -9.59 11.73
C PRO A 101 -4.43 -8.29 11.10
N TYR A 102 -3.60 -7.63 10.30
CA TYR A 102 -4.00 -6.44 9.53
C TYR A 102 -4.02 -6.68 8.02
N LEU A 103 -3.32 -7.70 7.53
CA LEU A 103 -3.25 -8.02 6.09
C LEU A 103 -3.19 -9.53 5.88
N GLU A 104 -3.94 -10.02 4.91
CA GLU A 104 -3.84 -11.38 4.38
C GLU A 104 -2.96 -11.37 3.15
N VAL A 105 -2.02 -12.31 3.06
CA VAL A 105 -1.06 -12.45 1.96
C VAL A 105 -0.95 -13.92 1.55
N THR A 106 -0.58 -14.16 0.29
CA THR A 106 -0.39 -15.51 -0.23
C THR A 106 1.07 -15.69 -0.65
N PRO A 107 1.78 -16.71 -0.17
CA PRO A 107 3.13 -17.04 -0.64
C PRO A 107 3.09 -17.45 -2.12
N GLN A 108 3.95 -16.86 -2.94
CA GLN A 108 3.95 -17.04 -4.39
C GLN A 108 5.32 -17.47 -4.89
N ILE A 109 5.36 -18.54 -5.70
CA ILE A 109 6.56 -18.91 -6.44
C ILE A 109 6.74 -17.92 -7.59
N ILE A 110 7.92 -17.32 -7.62
CA ILE A 110 8.31 -16.29 -8.58
C ILE A 110 9.34 -16.86 -9.53
N TYR A 111 9.13 -16.63 -10.84
CA TYR A 111 10.03 -17.06 -11.90
C TYR A 111 10.28 -15.95 -12.91
N ARG A 112 11.29 -16.14 -13.78
CA ARG A 112 11.62 -15.21 -14.85
C ARG A 112 10.80 -15.49 -16.10
N ASN A 113 10.19 -14.45 -16.66
CA ASN A 113 9.52 -14.51 -17.96
C ASN A 113 10.49 -15.02 -19.06
N GLY A 114 9.98 -15.86 -19.95
CA GLY A 114 10.81 -16.50 -20.98
C GLY A 114 11.45 -17.82 -20.53
N GLN A 115 11.39 -18.18 -19.25
CA GLN A 115 11.73 -19.49 -18.73
C GLN A 115 10.49 -20.39 -18.67
N SER A 116 10.71 -21.72 -18.55
CA SER A 116 9.61 -22.66 -18.32
C SER A 116 8.91 -22.33 -17.00
N ARG A 117 7.61 -22.05 -17.06
CA ARG A 117 6.80 -21.73 -15.89
C ARG A 117 6.58 -22.98 -15.04
N PRO A 118 7.03 -22.99 -13.77
CA PRO A 118 6.63 -24.02 -12.82
C PRO A 118 5.12 -23.98 -12.59
N THR A 119 4.49 -25.12 -12.42
CA THR A 119 3.04 -25.23 -12.20
C THR A 119 2.70 -25.99 -10.93
N THR A 120 3.65 -26.78 -10.44
CA THR A 120 3.51 -27.61 -9.23
C THR A 120 4.80 -27.59 -8.41
N PRO A 121 4.75 -27.98 -7.12
CA PRO A 121 5.96 -28.14 -6.31
C PRO A 121 7.00 -29.13 -6.88
N ALA A 122 6.58 -30.10 -7.69
CA ALA A 122 7.51 -31.04 -8.33
C ALA A 122 8.43 -30.35 -9.35
N ASP A 123 7.98 -29.25 -9.96
CA ASP A 123 8.75 -28.47 -10.94
C ASP A 123 9.88 -27.63 -10.30
N LEU A 124 9.94 -27.60 -8.95
CA LEU A 124 11.01 -26.93 -8.21
C LEU A 124 12.32 -27.74 -8.20
N VAL A 125 12.26 -29.04 -8.51
CA VAL A 125 13.44 -29.94 -8.54
C VAL A 125 14.44 -29.47 -9.62
N GLY A 126 15.70 -29.34 -9.22
CA GLY A 126 16.79 -28.91 -10.10
C GLY A 126 16.81 -27.42 -10.42
N LYS A 127 15.98 -26.62 -9.74
CA LYS A 127 15.98 -25.16 -9.85
C LYS A 127 16.87 -24.53 -8.78
N LYS A 128 17.56 -23.46 -9.15
CA LYS A 128 18.28 -22.61 -8.20
C LYS A 128 17.29 -21.70 -7.47
N ILE A 129 16.95 -22.05 -6.24
CA ILE A 129 15.96 -21.36 -5.41
C ILE A 129 16.67 -20.64 -4.27
N MET A 130 16.35 -19.38 -4.02
CA MET A 130 16.85 -18.64 -2.87
C MET A 130 15.70 -17.93 -2.15
N VAL A 131 15.76 -17.94 -0.82
CA VAL A 131 14.80 -17.26 0.06
C VAL A 131 15.52 -16.55 1.22
N LEU A 132 14.80 -15.67 1.91
CA LEU A 132 15.33 -15.04 3.12
C LEU A 132 15.48 -16.08 4.23
N LYS A 133 16.64 -16.07 4.88
CA LYS A 133 16.92 -16.91 6.03
C LYS A 133 15.96 -16.62 7.18
N GLY A 134 15.48 -17.68 7.83
CA GLY A 134 14.54 -17.58 8.95
C GLY A 134 13.15 -17.04 8.57
N SER A 135 12.83 -16.94 7.27
CA SER A 135 11.50 -16.57 6.80
C SER A 135 10.51 -17.74 6.87
N THR A 136 9.21 -17.43 6.90
CA THR A 136 8.17 -18.46 6.74
C THR A 136 8.25 -19.15 5.38
N HIS A 137 8.84 -18.52 4.38
CA HIS A 137 9.12 -19.11 3.08
C HIS A 137 10.19 -20.21 3.16
N ALA A 138 11.24 -20.01 3.99
CA ALA A 138 12.22 -21.05 4.29
C ALA A 138 11.58 -22.23 5.04
N GLU A 139 10.70 -21.95 6.01
CA GLU A 139 9.93 -22.98 6.73
C GLU A 139 9.08 -23.81 5.74
N GLN A 140 8.39 -23.16 4.80
CA GLN A 140 7.56 -23.83 3.78
C GLN A 140 8.39 -24.71 2.81
N LEU A 141 9.55 -24.18 2.36
CA LEU A 141 10.45 -24.97 1.51
C LEU A 141 11.08 -26.14 2.26
N ALA A 142 11.38 -25.97 3.55
CA ALA A 142 11.85 -27.07 4.40
C ALA A 142 10.80 -28.19 4.51
N GLU A 143 9.53 -27.84 4.65
CA GLU A 143 8.43 -28.81 4.67
C GLU A 143 8.25 -29.52 3.32
N LEU A 144 8.33 -28.80 2.20
CA LEU A 144 8.31 -29.39 0.89
C LEU A 144 9.51 -30.33 0.65
N LYS A 145 10.69 -29.97 1.13
CA LYS A 145 11.90 -30.82 1.02
C LYS A 145 11.76 -32.13 1.81
N LYS A 146 11.05 -32.14 2.93
CA LYS A 146 10.74 -33.41 3.65
C LYS A 146 9.89 -34.34 2.78
N GLN A 147 8.93 -33.77 2.01
CA GLN A 147 8.07 -34.54 1.12
C GLN A 147 8.77 -34.94 -0.18
N ASN A 148 9.65 -34.07 -0.70
CA ASN A 148 10.47 -34.32 -1.89
C ASN A 148 11.93 -33.87 -1.65
N PRO A 149 12.81 -34.80 -1.19
CA PRO A 149 14.21 -34.48 -0.86
C PRO A 149 15.06 -33.95 -2.02
N ALA A 150 14.60 -34.09 -3.26
CA ALA A 150 15.27 -33.55 -4.44
C ALA A 150 15.08 -32.02 -4.62
N ILE A 151 14.21 -31.39 -3.83
CA ILE A 151 14.09 -29.93 -3.81
C ILE A 151 15.26 -29.37 -3.00
N GLU A 152 16.06 -28.53 -3.66
CA GLU A 152 17.17 -27.81 -3.04
C GLU A 152 16.89 -26.30 -3.05
N TYR A 153 17.30 -25.60 -2.01
CA TYR A 153 17.19 -24.16 -1.90
C TYR A 153 18.29 -23.60 -1.02
N GLU A 154 18.58 -22.31 -1.21
CA GLU A 154 19.54 -21.56 -0.42
C GLU A 154 18.79 -20.53 0.45
N GLU A 155 19.25 -20.35 1.67
CA GLU A 155 18.81 -19.28 2.56
C GLU A 155 19.89 -18.21 2.64
N SER A 156 19.50 -16.93 2.56
CA SER A 156 20.42 -15.80 2.69
C SER A 156 19.91 -14.78 3.71
N ASP A 157 20.81 -14.29 4.55
CA ASP A 157 20.63 -13.18 5.47
C ASP A 157 21.26 -11.87 4.98
N ALA A 158 21.89 -11.92 3.80
CA ALA A 158 22.57 -10.79 3.17
C ALA A 158 21.73 -10.09 2.08
N VAL A 159 20.47 -10.50 1.89
CA VAL A 159 19.57 -9.97 0.85
C VAL A 159 18.21 -9.62 1.41
N GLU A 160 17.50 -8.70 0.76
CA GLU A 160 16.11 -8.38 1.01
C GLU A 160 15.20 -8.92 -0.11
N VAL A 161 13.87 -8.83 0.06
CA VAL A 161 12.90 -9.27 -0.95
C VAL A 161 13.15 -8.63 -2.31
N VAL A 162 13.49 -7.35 -2.33
CA VAL A 162 13.77 -6.59 -3.55
C VAL A 162 15.01 -7.16 -4.28
N ASP A 163 16.00 -7.66 -3.53
CA ASP A 163 17.19 -8.27 -4.11
C ASP A 163 16.87 -9.63 -4.73
N LEU A 164 16.05 -10.45 -4.05
CA LEU A 164 15.59 -11.73 -4.57
C LEU A 164 14.82 -11.55 -5.89
N LEU A 165 13.92 -10.56 -5.96
CA LEU A 165 13.17 -10.26 -7.18
C LEU A 165 14.10 -9.80 -8.31
N ARG A 166 15.11 -8.96 -8.00
CA ARG A 166 16.14 -8.55 -8.96
C ARG A 166 16.96 -9.74 -9.46
N MET A 167 17.39 -10.62 -8.58
CA MET A 167 18.16 -11.84 -8.95
C MET A 167 17.36 -12.75 -9.88
N VAL A 168 16.04 -12.87 -9.69
CA VAL A 168 15.16 -13.56 -10.65
C VAL A 168 15.05 -12.79 -11.96
N ASP A 169 14.85 -11.47 -11.91
CA ASP A 169 14.73 -10.63 -13.11
C ASP A 169 15.97 -10.70 -14.00
N GLU A 170 17.15 -10.72 -13.38
CA GLU A 170 18.45 -10.82 -14.06
C GLU A 170 18.85 -12.26 -14.42
N GLY A 171 18.13 -13.27 -13.90
CA GLY A 171 18.42 -14.70 -14.14
C GLY A 171 19.61 -15.24 -13.34
N GLN A 172 19.94 -14.63 -12.21
CA GLN A 172 20.98 -15.10 -11.28
C GLN A 172 20.52 -16.31 -10.46
N ILE A 173 19.21 -16.35 -10.17
CA ILE A 173 18.47 -17.48 -9.60
C ILE A 173 17.28 -17.80 -10.49
N ASP A 174 16.81 -19.07 -10.46
CA ASP A 174 15.66 -19.49 -11.24
C ASP A 174 14.35 -19.06 -10.59
N LEU A 175 14.26 -19.25 -9.27
CA LEU A 175 13.02 -19.05 -8.49
C LEU A 175 13.31 -18.41 -7.14
N THR A 176 12.29 -17.70 -6.64
CA THR A 176 12.20 -17.32 -5.24
C THR A 176 10.76 -17.49 -4.75
N LEU A 177 10.55 -17.38 -3.45
CA LEU A 177 9.23 -17.39 -2.81
C LEU A 177 9.03 -16.07 -2.08
N VAL A 178 7.94 -15.35 -2.40
CA VAL A 178 7.64 -14.01 -1.90
C VAL A 178 6.15 -13.86 -1.68
N ASP A 179 5.75 -13.10 -0.68
CA ASP A 179 4.33 -12.81 -0.42
C ASP A 179 3.70 -11.90 -1.50
N SER A 180 2.43 -12.14 -1.78
CA SER A 180 1.68 -11.46 -2.85
C SER A 180 1.69 -9.93 -2.77
N ASN A 181 1.68 -9.35 -1.57
CA ASN A 181 1.77 -7.90 -1.37
C ASN A 181 3.14 -7.34 -1.76
N GLU A 182 4.22 -8.06 -1.47
CA GLU A 182 5.58 -7.67 -1.87
C GLU A 182 5.75 -7.78 -3.39
N VAL A 183 5.23 -8.85 -4.02
CA VAL A 183 5.22 -8.98 -5.48
C VAL A 183 4.48 -7.80 -6.09
N ALA A 184 3.28 -7.51 -5.58
CA ALA A 184 2.44 -6.43 -6.05
C ALA A 184 3.16 -5.07 -6.05
N MET A 185 3.84 -4.73 -4.95
CA MET A 185 4.56 -3.47 -4.79
C MET A 185 5.82 -3.36 -5.65
N ASN A 186 6.46 -4.47 -5.96
CA ASN A 186 7.76 -4.50 -6.61
C ASN A 186 7.71 -4.86 -8.10
N GLN A 187 6.64 -5.48 -8.59
CA GLN A 187 6.52 -5.96 -9.97
C GLN A 187 6.77 -4.87 -11.03
N VAL A 188 6.47 -3.62 -10.68
CA VAL A 188 6.74 -2.43 -11.54
C VAL A 188 8.21 -2.27 -11.89
N TYR A 189 9.10 -2.64 -10.96
CA TYR A 189 10.54 -2.43 -11.10
C TYR A 189 11.25 -3.62 -11.77
N PHE A 190 10.59 -4.79 -11.84
CA PHE A 190 11.17 -6.04 -12.33
C PHE A 190 10.36 -6.59 -13.50
N PRO A 191 10.68 -6.16 -14.72
CA PRO A 191 9.89 -6.45 -15.91
C PRO A 191 9.79 -7.92 -16.30
N ASN A 192 10.76 -8.73 -15.93
CA ASN A 192 10.77 -10.14 -16.27
C ASN A 192 10.20 -11.03 -15.16
N VAL A 193 9.93 -10.48 -13.98
CA VAL A 193 9.37 -11.24 -12.86
C VAL A 193 7.90 -11.61 -13.12
N ARG A 194 7.54 -12.87 -12.88
CA ARG A 194 6.18 -13.41 -13.00
C ARG A 194 5.85 -14.33 -11.84
N VAL A 195 4.59 -14.34 -11.46
CA VAL A 195 4.05 -15.34 -10.53
C VAL A 195 3.83 -16.64 -11.28
N ALA A 196 4.43 -17.72 -10.79
CA ALA A 196 4.22 -19.06 -11.31
C ALA A 196 2.91 -19.65 -10.77
N PHE A 197 2.81 -19.78 -9.46
CA PHE A 197 1.64 -20.28 -8.74
C PHE A 197 1.72 -19.88 -7.26
N ASP A 198 0.59 -19.94 -6.57
CA ASP A 198 0.51 -19.73 -5.13
C ASP A 198 0.95 -20.99 -4.39
N LEU A 199 1.83 -20.85 -3.39
CA LEU A 199 2.33 -21.97 -2.61
C LEU A 199 1.62 -22.05 -1.26
N GLY A 200 0.62 -22.93 -1.17
CA GLY A 200 -0.16 -23.10 0.05
C GLY A 200 -1.33 -22.11 0.18
N ASN A 201 -1.82 -21.99 1.40
CA ASN A 201 -2.96 -21.12 1.72
C ASN A 201 -2.50 -19.70 2.04
N ALA A 202 -3.44 -18.76 1.99
CA ALA A 202 -3.23 -17.41 2.49
C ALA A 202 -2.81 -17.43 3.97
N SER A 203 -1.96 -16.49 4.33
CA SER A 203 -1.39 -16.29 5.66
C SER A 203 -1.64 -14.87 6.14
N ASN A 204 -1.61 -14.69 7.45
CA ASN A 204 -1.89 -13.41 8.06
C ASN A 204 -0.61 -12.68 8.49
N GLN A 205 -0.46 -11.43 8.06
CA GLN A 205 0.55 -10.53 8.59
C GLN A 205 0.04 -9.82 9.85
N SER A 206 0.90 -9.79 10.86
CA SER A 206 0.62 -9.22 12.18
C SER A 206 1.84 -8.48 12.71
N TRP A 207 1.63 -7.51 13.57
CA TRP A 207 2.72 -6.91 14.33
C TRP A 207 3.15 -7.85 15.45
N ALA A 208 4.40 -7.72 15.88
CA ALA A 208 4.93 -8.54 16.94
C ALA A 208 5.50 -7.69 18.09
N VAL A 209 5.28 -8.17 19.33
CA VAL A 209 5.92 -7.64 20.53
C VAL A 209 6.75 -8.74 21.18
N ALA A 210 7.73 -8.38 22.00
CA ALA A 210 8.56 -9.36 22.73
C ALA A 210 7.70 -10.33 23.56
N ALA A 211 8.16 -11.56 23.70
CA ALA A 211 7.56 -12.52 24.61
C ALA A 211 7.62 -12.00 26.07
N GLY A 212 6.65 -12.37 26.90
CA GLY A 212 6.55 -11.96 28.30
C GLY A 212 5.11 -11.87 28.79
N ASP A 213 4.92 -11.52 30.05
CA ASP A 213 3.61 -11.51 30.70
C ASP A 213 2.87 -10.15 30.57
N ASP A 214 3.59 -9.10 30.22
CA ASP A 214 3.01 -7.76 30.04
C ASP A 214 2.24 -7.68 28.72
N ASN A 215 0.91 -7.69 28.82
CA ASN A 215 0.00 -7.57 27.68
C ASN A 215 -0.42 -6.14 27.35
N SER A 216 0.04 -5.14 28.10
CA SER A 216 -0.43 -3.76 28.00
C SER A 216 -0.33 -3.19 26.57
N LEU A 217 0.85 -3.28 25.96
CA LEU A 217 1.07 -2.83 24.59
C LEU A 217 0.31 -3.67 23.57
N LEU A 218 0.32 -4.99 23.70
CA LEU A 218 -0.37 -5.89 22.76
C LEU A 218 -1.89 -5.66 22.75
N ASN A 219 -2.49 -5.46 23.92
CA ASN A 219 -3.91 -5.15 24.03
C ASN A 219 -4.25 -3.80 23.37
N GLU A 220 -3.41 -2.80 23.56
CA GLU A 220 -3.59 -1.48 22.93
C GLU A 220 -3.45 -1.57 21.40
N ILE A 221 -2.47 -2.31 20.89
CA ILE A 221 -2.30 -2.60 19.45
C ILE A 221 -3.57 -3.26 18.90
N ASN A 222 -4.08 -4.30 19.55
CA ASN A 222 -5.26 -5.02 19.09
C ASN A 222 -6.49 -4.11 19.06
N SER A 223 -6.69 -3.29 20.11
CA SER A 223 -7.77 -2.30 20.16
C SER A 223 -7.67 -1.29 19.01
N TYR A 224 -6.46 -0.84 18.71
CA TYR A 224 -6.20 0.07 17.58
C TYR A 224 -6.49 -0.60 16.23
N LEU A 225 -6.01 -1.83 16.00
CA LEU A 225 -6.23 -2.54 14.72
C LEU A 225 -7.73 -2.81 14.50
N ASP A 226 -8.47 -3.22 15.52
CA ASP A 226 -9.93 -3.39 15.48
C ASP A 226 -10.64 -2.06 15.17
N LYS A 227 -10.18 -0.95 15.75
CA LYS A 227 -10.71 0.39 15.51
C LYS A 227 -10.51 0.82 14.05
N VAL A 228 -9.29 0.68 13.50
CA VAL A 228 -8.99 1.11 12.12
C VAL A 228 -9.61 0.21 11.07
N GLU A 229 -9.86 -1.05 11.38
CA GLU A 229 -10.65 -1.95 10.54
C GLU A 229 -12.11 -1.52 10.50
N LYS A 230 -12.76 -1.38 11.67
CA LYS A 230 -14.16 -0.98 11.77
C LYS A 230 -14.46 0.38 11.14
N ASN A 231 -13.57 1.36 11.27
CA ASN A 231 -13.78 2.70 10.70
C ASN A 231 -13.32 2.83 9.24
N GLY A 232 -12.84 1.74 8.62
CA GLY A 232 -12.40 1.67 7.23
C GLY A 232 -11.04 2.31 6.95
N THR A 233 -10.29 2.76 7.96
CA THR A 233 -8.96 3.35 7.78
C THR A 233 -7.99 2.33 7.21
N LEU A 234 -7.99 1.09 7.74
CA LEU A 234 -7.15 0.01 7.24
C LEU A 234 -7.48 -0.31 5.77
N GLN A 235 -8.77 -0.37 5.40
CA GLN A 235 -9.17 -0.62 4.03
C GLN A 235 -8.72 0.49 3.07
N ARG A 236 -8.80 1.77 3.48
CA ARG A 236 -8.29 2.90 2.67
C ARG A 236 -6.78 2.84 2.46
N LEU A 237 -6.01 2.40 3.47
CA LEU A 237 -4.58 2.17 3.31
C LEU A 237 -4.30 1.03 2.34
N LYS A 238 -5.02 -0.09 2.45
CA LYS A 238 -4.92 -1.21 1.49
C LYS A 238 -5.24 -0.75 0.06
N ASP A 239 -6.34 -0.03 -0.13
CA ASP A 239 -6.72 0.51 -1.45
C ASP A 239 -5.64 1.45 -2.01
N ARG A 240 -5.01 2.27 -1.15
CA ARG A 240 -3.95 3.20 -1.57
C ARG A 240 -2.68 2.50 -2.01
N TYR A 241 -2.23 1.51 -1.27
CA TYR A 241 -0.95 0.83 -1.52
C TYR A 241 -1.06 -0.34 -2.50
N TYR A 242 -2.16 -1.06 -2.48
CA TYR A 242 -2.34 -2.30 -3.25
C TYR A 242 -3.46 -2.25 -4.31
N GLY A 243 -4.44 -1.34 -4.18
CA GLY A 243 -5.63 -1.31 -5.03
C GLY A 243 -5.39 -0.98 -6.51
N HIS A 244 -4.21 -0.51 -6.88
CA HIS A 244 -3.83 -0.19 -8.26
C HIS A 244 -3.12 -1.35 -8.98
N VAL A 245 -2.68 -2.37 -8.27
CA VAL A 245 -1.83 -3.44 -8.80
C VAL A 245 -2.55 -4.26 -9.85
N ASP A 246 -3.82 -4.60 -9.61
CA ASP A 246 -4.64 -5.36 -10.56
C ASP A 246 -5.03 -4.55 -11.81
N VAL A 247 -5.04 -3.22 -11.71
CA VAL A 247 -5.51 -2.31 -12.76
C VAL A 247 -4.40 -1.93 -13.73
N LEU A 248 -3.17 -1.74 -13.24
CA LEU A 248 -2.09 -1.20 -14.08
C LEU A 248 -1.35 -2.28 -14.88
N GLY A 249 -1.32 -3.53 -14.47
CA GLY A 249 -0.51 -4.56 -15.11
C GLY A 249 0.94 -4.11 -15.36
N TYR A 250 1.84 -5.05 -15.63
CA TYR A 250 3.27 -4.77 -15.84
C TYR A 250 3.54 -3.71 -16.94
N VAL A 251 2.87 -3.82 -18.11
CA VAL A 251 3.09 -2.89 -19.22
C VAL A 251 2.67 -1.47 -18.87
N GLY A 252 1.55 -1.34 -18.13
CA GLY A 252 1.07 -0.04 -17.67
C GLY A 252 2.03 0.63 -16.69
N ALA A 253 2.58 -0.12 -15.75
CA ALA A 253 3.49 0.38 -14.74
C ALA A 253 4.86 0.80 -15.32
N TYR A 254 5.44 0.00 -16.21
CA TYR A 254 6.66 0.34 -16.93
C TYR A 254 6.47 1.61 -17.77
N THR A 255 5.36 1.70 -18.51
CA THR A 255 5.00 2.87 -19.30
C THR A 255 4.82 4.11 -18.42
N PHE A 256 4.19 3.96 -17.25
CA PHE A 256 4.06 5.03 -16.28
C PHE A 256 5.42 5.54 -15.77
N ALA A 257 6.32 4.63 -15.40
CA ALA A 257 7.68 4.98 -14.97
C ALA A 257 8.44 5.76 -16.04
N GLN A 258 8.34 5.35 -17.31
CA GLN A 258 8.90 6.11 -18.43
C GLN A 258 8.27 7.51 -18.57
N HIS A 259 6.94 7.60 -18.44
CA HIS A 259 6.24 8.88 -18.55
C HIS A 259 6.53 9.83 -17.38
N LEU A 260 6.80 9.31 -16.19
CA LEU A 260 7.29 10.11 -15.05
C LEU A 260 8.60 10.83 -15.38
N GLN A 261 9.50 10.17 -16.13
CA GLN A 261 10.79 10.76 -16.51
C GLN A 261 10.70 11.64 -17.76
N GLN A 262 9.86 11.29 -18.73
CA GLN A 262 9.85 11.91 -20.05
C GLN A 262 8.75 12.96 -20.23
N ARG A 263 7.57 12.80 -19.59
CA ARG A 263 6.41 13.65 -19.79
C ARG A 263 6.12 14.57 -18.61
N LEU A 264 6.06 14.03 -17.37
CA LEU A 264 5.72 14.82 -16.20
C LEU A 264 6.59 16.08 -16.02
N PRO A 265 7.92 16.06 -16.23
CA PRO A 265 8.76 17.25 -16.03
C PRO A 265 8.35 18.44 -16.89
N LYS A 266 7.73 18.21 -18.05
CA LYS A 266 7.25 19.27 -18.95
C LYS A 266 6.09 20.07 -18.34
N TYR A 267 5.32 19.46 -17.44
CA TYR A 267 4.07 20.00 -16.90
C TYR A 267 4.09 20.20 -15.38
N GLU A 268 5.07 19.66 -14.68
CA GLU A 268 5.16 19.65 -13.21
C GLU A 268 5.02 21.05 -12.61
N LYS A 269 5.68 22.06 -13.20
CA LYS A 269 5.56 23.44 -12.74
C LYS A 269 4.13 23.99 -12.80
N HIS A 270 3.36 23.58 -13.84
CA HIS A 270 1.97 24.00 -14.00
C HIS A 270 1.05 23.27 -13.02
N PHE A 271 1.24 21.97 -12.82
CA PHE A 271 0.53 21.22 -11.79
C PHE A 271 0.74 21.82 -10.40
N LYS A 272 2.00 22.13 -10.03
CA LYS A 272 2.31 22.74 -8.74
C LYS A 272 1.70 24.12 -8.58
N ALA A 273 1.75 24.96 -9.61
CA ALA A 273 1.22 26.32 -9.55
C ALA A 273 -0.30 26.32 -9.35
N TYR A 274 -1.05 25.66 -10.23
CA TYR A 274 -2.51 25.65 -10.17
C TYR A 274 -3.08 24.84 -9.02
N ALA A 275 -2.42 23.75 -8.62
CA ALA A 275 -2.80 23.03 -7.41
C ALA A 275 -2.66 23.87 -6.15
N LYS A 276 -1.63 24.74 -6.07
CA LYS A 276 -1.47 25.70 -4.97
C LYS A 276 -2.58 26.77 -4.97
N GLU A 277 -2.94 27.31 -6.14
CA GLU A 277 -4.02 28.30 -6.27
C GLU A 277 -5.36 27.73 -5.80
N GLU A 278 -5.66 26.49 -6.18
CA GLU A 278 -6.94 25.82 -5.89
C GLU A 278 -6.90 24.95 -4.60
N LYS A 279 -5.83 25.00 -3.82
CA LYS A 279 -5.63 24.27 -2.55
C LYS A 279 -5.84 22.75 -2.67
N VAL A 280 -5.40 22.15 -3.78
CA VAL A 280 -5.41 20.71 -4.00
C VAL A 280 -3.98 20.15 -4.01
N ASP A 281 -3.81 18.86 -3.76
CA ASP A 281 -2.50 18.22 -3.91
C ASP A 281 -2.09 18.17 -5.38
N TRP A 282 -0.92 18.73 -5.73
CA TRP A 282 -0.44 18.76 -7.11
C TRP A 282 -0.19 17.36 -7.68
N ARG A 283 0.16 16.39 -6.84
CA ARG A 283 0.37 14.99 -7.23
C ARG A 283 -0.95 14.32 -7.59
N LEU A 284 -2.00 14.62 -6.84
CA LEU A 284 -3.35 14.18 -7.15
C LEU A 284 -3.82 14.77 -8.49
N LEU A 285 -3.62 16.07 -8.70
CA LEU A 285 -3.97 16.72 -9.96
C LEU A 285 -3.18 16.15 -11.14
N ALA A 286 -1.87 15.87 -10.95
CA ALA A 286 -1.05 15.22 -11.97
C ALA A 286 -1.50 13.77 -12.24
N ALA A 287 -1.92 13.01 -11.22
CA ALA A 287 -2.46 11.67 -11.37
C ALA A 287 -3.76 11.66 -12.18
N ILE A 288 -4.66 12.61 -11.93
CA ILE A 288 -5.86 12.79 -12.76
C ILE A 288 -5.46 13.04 -14.22
N GLY A 289 -4.55 13.97 -14.49
CA GLY A 289 -4.08 14.26 -15.86
C GLY A 289 -3.41 13.05 -16.53
N TYR A 290 -2.75 12.17 -15.75
CA TYR A 290 -2.22 10.92 -16.26
C TYR A 290 -3.33 9.94 -16.64
N GLN A 291 -4.28 9.74 -15.76
CA GLN A 291 -5.43 8.86 -16.00
C GLN A 291 -6.24 9.31 -17.21
N GLU A 292 -6.41 10.61 -17.39
CA GLU A 292 -7.19 11.20 -18.48
C GLU A 292 -6.49 11.10 -19.86
N SER A 293 -5.19 11.37 -19.92
CA SER A 293 -4.50 11.55 -21.22
C SER A 293 -3.10 10.93 -21.28
N LEU A 294 -2.62 10.27 -20.23
CA LEU A 294 -1.21 9.90 -20.07
C LEU A 294 -0.27 11.11 -20.22
N TRP A 295 -0.72 12.29 -19.77
CA TRP A 295 -0.08 13.61 -19.94
C TRP A 295 0.18 13.98 -21.42
N GLN A 296 -0.77 13.71 -22.30
CA GLN A 296 -0.70 14.12 -23.72
C GLN A 296 -1.71 15.25 -23.98
N PRO A 297 -1.25 16.49 -24.30
CA PRO A 297 -2.16 17.63 -24.42
C PRO A 297 -3.03 17.60 -25.69
N ALA A 298 -2.61 16.87 -26.72
CA ALA A 298 -3.31 16.83 -28.01
C ALA A 298 -4.36 15.72 -28.16
N VAL A 299 -4.67 15.00 -27.05
CA VAL A 299 -5.63 13.89 -27.10
C VAL A 299 -7.07 14.39 -27.21
N THR A 300 -7.84 13.71 -28.03
CA THR A 300 -9.29 13.90 -28.17
C THR A 300 -9.98 12.55 -28.09
N SER A 301 -10.99 12.41 -27.21
CA SER A 301 -11.80 11.20 -27.11
C SER A 301 -12.89 11.13 -28.16
N LYS A 302 -13.50 9.94 -28.33
CA LYS A 302 -14.68 9.74 -29.20
C LYS A 302 -15.89 10.58 -28.74
N THR A 303 -15.97 10.94 -27.46
CA THR A 303 -17.04 11.76 -26.89
C THR A 303 -16.77 13.27 -26.93
N GLY A 304 -15.65 13.68 -27.54
CA GLY A 304 -15.31 15.10 -27.76
C GLY A 304 -14.66 15.81 -26.56
N VAL A 305 -14.27 15.10 -25.49
CA VAL A 305 -13.42 15.67 -24.45
C VAL A 305 -11.99 15.80 -24.96
N ARG A 306 -11.26 16.83 -24.56
CA ARG A 306 -9.96 17.18 -25.15
C ARG A 306 -8.95 17.67 -24.11
N GLY A 307 -7.69 17.51 -24.47
CA GLY A 307 -6.55 18.08 -23.78
C GLY A 307 -6.04 17.21 -22.63
N LEU A 308 -5.04 17.71 -21.93
CA LEU A 308 -4.33 16.97 -20.91
C LEU A 308 -5.23 16.51 -19.74
N MET A 309 -6.24 17.32 -19.39
CA MET A 309 -7.21 17.03 -18.32
C MET A 309 -8.58 16.58 -18.88
N MET A 310 -8.71 16.31 -20.18
CA MET A 310 -9.91 15.78 -20.86
C MET A 310 -11.20 16.53 -20.51
N LEU A 311 -11.15 17.86 -20.61
CA LEU A 311 -12.32 18.70 -20.31
C LEU A 311 -13.35 18.67 -21.41
N THR A 312 -14.64 18.62 -21.04
CA THR A 312 -15.74 18.90 -21.98
C THR A 312 -15.73 20.37 -22.40
N GLN A 313 -16.43 20.72 -23.47
CA GLN A 313 -16.53 22.12 -23.92
C GLN A 313 -17.17 23.00 -22.84
N ASN A 314 -18.25 22.51 -22.22
CA ASN A 314 -18.98 23.25 -21.20
C ASN A 314 -18.13 23.46 -19.94
N THR A 315 -17.45 22.41 -19.49
CA THR A 315 -16.55 22.49 -18.33
C THR A 315 -15.40 23.47 -18.60
N ALA A 316 -14.77 23.38 -19.76
CA ALA A 316 -13.71 24.28 -20.17
C ALA A 316 -14.15 25.76 -20.17
N GLN A 317 -15.30 26.06 -20.76
CA GLN A 317 -15.87 27.40 -20.78
C GLN A 317 -16.18 27.90 -19.37
N ALA A 318 -16.80 27.06 -18.52
CA ALA A 318 -17.12 27.41 -17.13
C ALA A 318 -15.85 27.66 -16.28
N MET A 319 -14.74 27.00 -16.60
CA MET A 319 -13.44 27.18 -15.91
C MET A 319 -12.55 28.25 -16.54
N GLY A 320 -13.03 28.97 -17.59
CA GLY A 320 -12.27 30.03 -18.26
C GLY A 320 -11.15 29.51 -19.17
N VAL A 321 -11.29 28.29 -19.72
CA VAL A 321 -10.35 27.68 -20.66
C VAL A 321 -10.78 27.98 -22.08
N SER A 322 -9.98 28.75 -22.83
CA SER A 322 -10.24 29.09 -24.24
C SER A 322 -9.68 28.03 -25.20
N ASN A 323 -8.58 27.37 -24.83
CA ASN A 323 -7.96 26.32 -25.64
C ASN A 323 -7.67 25.07 -24.76
N ARG A 324 -8.47 24.03 -24.92
CA ARG A 324 -8.33 22.76 -24.18
C ARG A 324 -7.08 21.98 -24.53
N LEU A 325 -6.50 22.20 -25.73
CA LEU A 325 -5.26 21.55 -26.19
C LEU A 325 -4.00 22.25 -25.66
N ASP A 326 -4.12 23.46 -25.14
CA ASP A 326 -3.03 24.11 -24.41
C ASP A 326 -2.88 23.46 -23.03
N ALA A 327 -1.72 22.84 -22.79
CA ALA A 327 -1.47 22.09 -21.58
C ALA A 327 -1.63 22.93 -20.30
N LYS A 328 -1.16 24.18 -20.32
CA LYS A 328 -1.25 25.11 -19.18
C LYS A 328 -2.71 25.43 -18.85
N GLN A 329 -3.51 25.80 -19.87
CA GLN A 329 -4.93 26.10 -19.70
C GLN A 329 -5.71 24.84 -19.29
N SER A 330 -5.40 23.69 -19.87
CA SER A 330 -6.04 22.42 -19.53
C SER A 330 -5.82 22.06 -18.04
N ILE A 331 -4.57 22.17 -17.54
CA ILE A 331 -4.24 21.91 -16.14
C ILE A 331 -4.95 22.93 -15.23
N MET A 332 -4.95 24.22 -15.57
CA MET A 332 -5.68 25.25 -14.85
C MET A 332 -7.17 24.91 -14.74
N GLY A 333 -7.81 24.56 -15.85
CA GLY A 333 -9.23 24.21 -15.88
C GLY A 333 -9.53 22.94 -15.06
N GLY A 334 -8.68 21.93 -15.15
CA GLY A 334 -8.81 20.69 -14.35
C GLY A 334 -8.67 20.93 -12.87
N ALA A 335 -7.73 21.79 -12.44
CA ALA A 335 -7.57 22.17 -11.02
C ALA A 335 -8.80 22.89 -10.48
N LYS A 336 -9.28 23.91 -11.21
CA LYS A 336 -10.51 24.66 -10.83
C LYS A 336 -11.74 23.74 -10.80
N TYR A 337 -11.86 22.82 -11.75
CA TYR A 337 -13.00 21.91 -11.80
C TYR A 337 -12.98 20.92 -10.63
N LEU A 338 -11.81 20.38 -10.26
CA LEU A 338 -11.67 19.51 -9.09
C LEU A 338 -12.01 20.26 -7.79
N ALA A 339 -11.50 21.48 -7.63
CA ALA A 339 -11.79 22.31 -6.47
C ALA A 339 -13.30 22.62 -6.37
N LYS A 340 -13.91 23.05 -7.48
CA LYS A 340 -15.36 23.29 -7.56
C LYS A 340 -16.17 22.06 -7.16
N ILE A 341 -15.85 20.88 -7.66
CA ILE A 341 -16.54 19.65 -7.27
C ILE A 341 -16.41 19.42 -5.76
N LYS A 342 -15.21 19.62 -5.19
CA LYS A 342 -14.99 19.45 -3.75
C LYS A 342 -15.84 20.43 -2.92
N ASP A 343 -15.97 21.66 -3.38
CA ASP A 343 -16.74 22.70 -2.69
C ASP A 343 -18.26 22.47 -2.79
N GLU A 344 -18.72 21.87 -3.90
CA GLU A 344 -20.15 21.54 -4.11
C GLU A 344 -20.61 20.27 -3.36
N LEU A 345 -19.69 19.46 -2.82
CA LEU A 345 -20.06 18.30 -2.01
C LEU A 345 -20.64 18.72 -0.66
N ASP A 346 -21.58 17.94 -0.14
CA ASP A 346 -22.19 18.10 1.17
C ASP A 346 -21.13 18.28 2.28
N ASP A 347 -21.31 19.29 3.14
CA ASP A 347 -20.35 19.63 4.20
C ASP A 347 -20.16 18.50 5.22
N SER A 348 -21.12 17.60 5.36
CA SER A 348 -21.04 16.43 6.23
C SER A 348 -20.08 15.36 5.70
N ILE A 349 -19.62 15.44 4.43
CA ILE A 349 -18.62 14.56 3.87
C ILE A 349 -17.24 15.05 4.26
N ALA A 350 -16.64 14.42 5.27
CA ALA A 350 -15.31 14.77 5.74
C ALA A 350 -14.20 14.15 4.87
N GLU A 351 -12.98 14.70 4.95
CA GLU A 351 -11.80 14.01 4.40
C GLU A 351 -11.52 12.69 5.16
N PRO A 352 -11.00 11.66 4.50
CA PRO A 352 -10.61 11.62 3.09
C PRO A 352 -11.75 11.29 2.13
N ASP A 353 -12.96 10.99 2.61
CA ASP A 353 -14.09 10.61 1.77
C ASP A 353 -14.41 11.71 0.75
N ARG A 354 -14.38 12.99 1.15
CA ARG A 354 -14.61 14.16 0.28
C ARG A 354 -13.73 14.14 -0.97
N THR A 355 -12.45 13.83 -0.82
CA THR A 355 -11.53 13.69 -1.96
C THR A 355 -11.92 12.52 -2.88
N TRP A 356 -12.30 11.37 -2.33
CA TRP A 356 -12.74 10.22 -3.13
C TRP A 356 -14.04 10.49 -3.88
N PHE A 357 -14.99 11.16 -3.26
CA PHE A 357 -16.23 11.61 -3.92
C PHE A 357 -15.93 12.57 -5.07
N ALA A 358 -15.03 13.52 -4.86
CA ALA A 358 -14.64 14.48 -5.89
C ALA A 358 -13.96 13.79 -7.09
N LEU A 359 -13.11 12.80 -6.86
CA LEU A 359 -12.49 12.00 -7.94
C LEU A 359 -13.53 11.19 -8.72
N ALA A 360 -14.48 10.57 -8.03
CA ALA A 360 -15.59 9.87 -8.68
C ALA A 360 -16.43 10.82 -9.52
N ALA A 361 -16.82 11.99 -8.97
CA ALA A 361 -17.57 12.97 -9.71
C ALA A 361 -16.81 13.55 -10.91
N TYR A 362 -15.50 13.72 -10.79
CA TYR A 362 -14.65 14.15 -11.92
C TYR A 362 -14.74 13.16 -13.09
N ASN A 363 -14.73 11.86 -12.80
CA ASN A 363 -14.74 10.78 -13.79
C ASN A 363 -16.14 10.52 -14.35
N VAL A 364 -17.16 10.26 -13.49
CA VAL A 364 -18.50 9.82 -13.93
C VAL A 364 -19.53 10.96 -13.95
N GLY A 365 -19.16 12.14 -13.46
CA GLY A 365 -20.06 13.27 -13.33
C GLY A 365 -20.77 13.31 -11.97
N THR A 366 -21.13 14.53 -11.53
CA THR A 366 -21.79 14.77 -10.23
C THR A 366 -23.17 14.08 -10.16
N GLY A 367 -23.93 14.05 -11.26
CA GLY A 367 -25.23 13.40 -11.30
C GLY A 367 -25.16 11.89 -11.00
N HIS A 368 -24.25 11.15 -11.64
CA HIS A 368 -24.06 9.73 -11.38
C HIS A 368 -23.55 9.45 -9.96
N LEU A 369 -22.72 10.33 -9.40
CA LEU A 369 -22.33 10.23 -8.00
C LEU A 369 -23.53 10.37 -7.06
N GLU A 370 -24.41 11.34 -7.28
CA GLU A 370 -25.61 11.53 -6.48
C GLU A 370 -26.61 10.36 -6.60
N ASP A 371 -26.70 9.77 -7.78
CA ASP A 371 -27.49 8.54 -7.98
C ASP A 371 -26.91 7.38 -7.17
N ALA A 372 -25.58 7.23 -7.13
CA ALA A 372 -24.91 6.21 -6.31
C ALA A 372 -25.12 6.46 -4.81
N ARG A 373 -25.05 7.71 -4.35
CA ARG A 373 -25.35 8.09 -2.96
C ARG A 373 -26.80 7.79 -2.59
N THR A 374 -27.73 8.10 -3.49
CA THR A 374 -29.16 7.80 -3.32
C THR A 374 -29.40 6.31 -3.22
N LEU A 375 -28.72 5.51 -4.07
CA LEU A 375 -28.82 4.05 -4.04
C LEU A 375 -28.26 3.47 -2.74
N ALA A 376 -27.09 3.97 -2.28
CA ALA A 376 -26.50 3.57 -1.01
C ALA A 376 -27.49 3.81 0.16
N LYS A 377 -28.12 4.99 0.20
CA LYS A 377 -29.14 5.31 1.21
C LYS A 377 -30.32 4.36 1.18
N ARG A 378 -30.81 3.97 -0.01
CA ARG A 378 -31.93 3.01 -0.17
C ARG A 378 -31.55 1.61 0.33
N GLU A 379 -30.27 1.23 0.21
CA GLU A 379 -29.74 -0.05 0.69
C GLU A 379 -29.37 -0.01 2.20
N GLY A 380 -29.70 1.06 2.92
CA GLY A 380 -29.36 1.20 4.35
C GLY A 380 -27.89 1.49 4.64
N LEU A 381 -27.11 1.88 3.62
CA LEU A 381 -25.70 2.23 3.72
C LEU A 381 -25.55 3.75 3.95
N ASN A 382 -24.36 4.18 4.39
CA ASN A 382 -24.09 5.57 4.62
C ASN A 382 -23.73 6.31 3.30
N PRO A 383 -24.58 7.24 2.80
CA PRO A 383 -24.35 7.95 1.53
C PRO A 383 -23.18 8.94 1.59
N ASN A 384 -22.60 9.20 2.77
CA ASN A 384 -21.48 10.10 3.00
C ASN A 384 -20.16 9.35 3.29
N LYS A 385 -20.16 8.01 3.12
CA LYS A 385 -18.97 7.17 3.23
C LYS A 385 -18.58 6.58 1.89
N TRP A 386 -17.35 6.85 1.45
CA TRP A 386 -16.86 6.35 0.17
C TRP A 386 -16.91 4.83 0.05
N LEU A 387 -16.50 4.10 1.10
CA LEU A 387 -16.51 2.64 1.11
C LEU A 387 -17.91 2.03 0.89
N ASP A 388 -18.96 2.76 1.21
CA ASP A 388 -20.35 2.34 0.97
C ASP A 388 -20.79 2.71 -0.44
N VAL A 389 -20.54 3.96 -0.86
CA VAL A 389 -21.01 4.48 -2.15
C VAL A 389 -20.26 3.88 -3.33
N LYS A 390 -18.95 3.58 -3.20
CA LYS A 390 -18.18 2.94 -4.28
C LYS A 390 -18.77 1.61 -4.76
N LYS A 391 -19.46 0.88 -3.87
CA LYS A 391 -20.14 -0.39 -4.21
C LYS A 391 -21.35 -0.20 -5.11
N MET A 392 -21.91 1.02 -5.14
CA MET A 392 -23.11 1.35 -5.91
C MET A 392 -22.78 1.81 -7.33
N LEU A 393 -21.63 2.40 -7.58
CA LEU A 393 -21.23 2.92 -8.90
C LEU A 393 -21.30 1.86 -10.02
N PRO A 394 -20.77 0.61 -9.85
CA PRO A 394 -20.88 -0.43 -10.89
C PRO A 394 -22.33 -0.84 -11.18
N ARG A 395 -23.23 -0.71 -10.19
CA ARG A 395 -24.65 -1.09 -10.34
C ARG A 395 -25.46 -0.09 -11.15
N LEU A 396 -25.01 1.16 -11.24
CA LEU A 396 -25.63 2.18 -12.10
C LEU A 396 -25.31 1.91 -13.59
N ALA A 397 -24.08 1.47 -13.89
CA ALA A 397 -23.66 1.16 -15.26
C ALA A 397 -24.41 -0.05 -15.88
N GLN A 398 -25.01 -0.92 -15.07
CA GLN A 398 -25.77 -2.10 -15.55
C GLN A 398 -27.22 -1.79 -15.96
N LYS A 399 -27.68 -0.56 -15.77
CA LYS A 399 -29.05 -0.13 -16.09
C LYS A 399 -29.16 0.69 -17.37
N GLN A 400 -28.05 0.85 -18.09
CA GLN A 400 -27.99 1.42 -19.45
C GLN A 400 -27.76 0.30 -20.48
#